data_e390d4aa3cdcc85a1ec1dc4584a8da89
#
_entry.id   e390d4aa3cdcc85a1ec1dc4584a8da89
#
_cell.length_a   1.000
_cell.length_b   1.000
_cell.length_c   1.000
_cell.angle_alpha   90.00
_cell.angle_beta   90.00
_cell.angle_gamma   90.00
#
_symmetry.space_group_name_H-M   'P 1'
#
loop_
_entity.id
_entity.type
_entity.pdbx_description
1 polymer ?
#
loop_
_entity_poly.entity_id
_entity_poly.type
_entity_poly.pdbx_seq_one_letter_code
_entity_poly.pdbx_strand_id
1 'polypeptide(L)'
;MFDHIRKVCGEKIELLHDMHEQPEPIQAINMIKQLEQYRPFFIEDPFSPENMPWFKQLRATTSIPLAMGELFNNINEFREPMVQQLFDFIRCHISQIGGITPAMKVARLGEWFNVRTAWHGPGDTSPVGHQANNHIDLAVFNFGIQESQTFNTRVQEVFPGTPVIEKGYYVVT
;
A
#
# COMPACT_ATOMS: atom_id res chain seq x y z
N MET A 1 13.30 -17.22 -3.36
CA MET A 1 13.24 -16.22 -2.27
C MET A 1 12.12 -16.53 -1.27
N PHE A 2 10.84 -16.49 -1.63
CA PHE A 2 9.70 -16.74 -0.72
C PHE A 2 9.78 -18.08 0.03
N ASP A 3 10.08 -19.17 -0.67
CA ASP A 3 10.27 -20.48 -0.05
C ASP A 3 11.36 -20.45 1.06
N HIS A 4 12.47 -19.79 0.81
CA HIS A 4 13.53 -19.66 1.80
C HIS A 4 13.08 -18.84 3.02
N ILE A 5 12.40 -17.71 2.79
CA ILE A 5 11.91 -16.86 3.88
C ILE A 5 10.90 -17.64 4.73
N ARG A 6 9.93 -18.34 4.12
CA ARG A 6 8.97 -19.16 4.86
C ARG A 6 9.64 -20.30 5.64
N LYS A 7 10.67 -20.92 5.09
CA LYS A 7 11.45 -21.95 5.81
C LYS A 7 12.19 -21.40 7.03
N VAL A 8 12.72 -20.19 6.97
CA VAL A 8 13.48 -19.55 8.05
C VAL A 8 12.60 -18.89 9.08
N CYS A 9 11.61 -18.11 8.63
CA CYS A 9 10.78 -17.26 9.49
C CYS A 9 9.42 -17.88 9.85
N GLY A 10 9.01 -18.93 9.13
CA GLY A 10 7.70 -19.57 9.31
C GLY A 10 6.55 -18.64 8.88
N GLU A 11 5.38 -18.89 9.47
CA GLU A 11 4.12 -18.19 9.16
C GLU A 11 3.83 -17.01 10.11
N LYS A 12 4.75 -16.70 11.02
CA LYS A 12 4.53 -15.66 12.06
C LYS A 12 4.76 -14.24 11.55
N ILE A 13 5.37 -14.10 10.38
CA ILE A 13 5.57 -12.81 9.72
C ILE A 13 4.73 -12.74 8.45
N GLU A 14 4.21 -11.57 8.15
CA GLU A 14 3.57 -11.32 6.88
C GLU A 14 4.61 -11.04 5.78
N LEU A 15 4.33 -11.49 4.57
CA LEU A 15 5.17 -11.24 3.40
C LEU A 15 4.39 -10.37 2.43
N LEU A 16 4.98 -9.26 2.06
CA LEU A 16 4.48 -8.37 1.03
C LEU A 16 5.44 -8.44 -0.16
N HIS A 17 4.93 -8.24 -1.35
CA HIS A 17 5.75 -8.17 -2.55
C HIS A 17 5.30 -7.03 -3.45
N ASP A 18 6.19 -6.10 -3.62
CA ASP A 18 6.03 -4.99 -4.53
C ASP A 18 6.67 -5.38 -5.88
N MET A 19 5.88 -5.33 -6.94
CA MET A 19 6.29 -5.71 -8.30
C MET A 19 6.74 -4.51 -9.13
N HIS A 20 6.36 -3.29 -8.74
CA HIS A 20 6.74 -2.05 -9.43
C HIS A 20 6.53 -2.12 -10.94
N GLU A 21 5.42 -2.71 -11.41
CA GLU A 21 5.03 -2.88 -12.83
C GLU A 21 6.12 -3.50 -13.73
N GLN A 22 7.16 -4.11 -13.14
CA GLN A 22 8.34 -4.60 -13.89
C GLN A 22 8.05 -5.78 -14.82
N PRO A 23 7.26 -6.79 -14.40
CA PRO A 23 6.96 -7.91 -15.29
C PRO A 23 5.93 -7.53 -16.35
N GLU A 24 6.04 -8.14 -17.52
CA GLU A 24 4.93 -8.13 -18.48
C GLU A 24 3.65 -8.70 -17.85
N PRO A 25 2.46 -8.16 -18.17
CA PRO A 25 1.23 -8.51 -17.45
C PRO A 25 0.95 -10.01 -17.34
N ILE A 26 1.17 -10.77 -18.42
CA ILE A 26 0.96 -12.23 -18.37
C ILE A 26 1.99 -12.94 -17.50
N GLN A 27 3.20 -12.42 -17.39
CA GLN A 27 4.24 -12.95 -16.51
C GLN A 27 3.91 -12.63 -15.05
N ALA A 28 3.44 -11.42 -14.76
CA ALA A 28 2.98 -11.03 -13.43
C ALA A 28 1.85 -11.96 -12.94
N ILE A 29 0.84 -12.22 -13.75
CA ILE A 29 -0.25 -13.15 -13.40
C ILE A 29 0.32 -14.56 -13.06
N ASN A 30 1.24 -15.06 -13.89
CA ASN A 30 1.84 -16.37 -13.65
C ASN A 30 2.69 -16.40 -12.37
N MET A 31 3.44 -15.34 -12.08
CA MET A 31 4.20 -15.20 -10.83
C MET A 31 3.27 -15.17 -9.62
N ILE A 32 2.23 -14.36 -9.66
CA ILE A 32 1.28 -14.19 -8.55
C ILE A 32 0.61 -15.54 -8.21
N LYS A 33 0.19 -16.29 -9.21
CA LYS A 33 -0.34 -17.65 -9.00
C LYS A 33 0.66 -18.58 -8.29
N GLN A 34 1.93 -18.49 -8.62
CA GLN A 34 2.97 -19.29 -7.95
C GLN A 34 3.23 -18.80 -6.52
N LEU A 35 2.96 -17.52 -6.22
CA LEU A 35 3.13 -16.95 -4.89
C LEU A 35 1.99 -17.29 -3.93
N GLU A 36 0.81 -17.71 -4.40
CA GLU A 36 -0.34 -18.08 -3.55
C GLU A 36 0.01 -19.10 -2.46
N GLN A 37 0.87 -20.06 -2.77
CA GLN A 37 1.31 -21.09 -1.81
C GLN A 37 2.03 -20.49 -0.58
N TYR A 38 2.59 -19.28 -0.70
CA TYR A 38 3.30 -18.59 0.38
C TYR A 38 2.40 -17.61 1.14
N ARG A 39 1.15 -17.47 0.75
CA ARG A 39 0.14 -16.61 1.39
C ARG A 39 0.67 -15.20 1.68
N PRO A 40 1.01 -14.40 0.65
CA PRO A 40 1.41 -13.01 0.86
C PRO A 40 0.25 -12.21 1.45
N PHE A 41 0.58 -11.23 2.28
CA PHE A 41 -0.37 -10.29 2.84
C PHE A 41 -1.03 -9.45 1.75
N PHE A 42 -0.21 -8.97 0.79
CA PHE A 42 -0.65 -8.47 -0.50
C PHE A 42 0.49 -8.53 -1.54
N ILE A 43 0.11 -8.39 -2.81
CA ILE A 43 0.98 -8.05 -3.92
C ILE A 43 0.70 -6.60 -4.31
N GLU A 44 1.75 -5.80 -4.42
CA GLU A 44 1.68 -4.38 -4.76
C GLU A 44 2.07 -4.15 -6.21
N ASP A 45 1.35 -3.24 -6.86
CA ASP A 45 1.54 -2.71 -8.20
C ASP A 45 2.02 -3.74 -9.24
N PRO A 46 1.20 -4.82 -9.44
CA PRO A 46 1.53 -5.83 -10.44
C PRO A 46 1.49 -5.29 -11.87
N PHE A 47 0.75 -4.21 -12.11
CA PHE A 47 0.60 -3.55 -13.41
C PHE A 47 0.50 -2.04 -13.23
N SER A 48 0.94 -1.29 -14.23
CA SER A 48 0.74 0.15 -14.26
C SER A 48 -0.76 0.52 -14.38
N PRO A 49 -1.16 1.73 -13.95
CA PRO A 49 -2.56 2.19 -14.02
C PRO A 49 -3.15 2.15 -15.43
N GLU A 50 -2.33 2.30 -16.47
CA GLU A 50 -2.76 2.23 -17.87
C GLU A 50 -3.23 0.82 -18.27
N ASN A 51 -2.80 -0.19 -17.52
CA ASN A 51 -3.09 -1.60 -17.75
C ASN A 51 -4.31 -2.11 -16.94
N MET A 52 -5.27 -1.25 -16.61
CA MET A 52 -6.43 -1.59 -15.78
C MET A 52 -7.20 -2.85 -16.22
N PRO A 53 -7.35 -3.18 -17.52
CA PRO A 53 -7.99 -4.44 -17.93
C PRO A 53 -7.29 -5.70 -17.41
N TRP A 54 -5.97 -5.64 -17.18
CA TRP A 54 -5.21 -6.77 -16.63
C TRP A 54 -5.51 -7.01 -15.15
N PHE A 55 -5.84 -5.96 -14.39
CA PHE A 55 -6.32 -6.11 -13.01
C PHE A 55 -7.59 -6.95 -12.92
N LYS A 56 -8.53 -6.79 -13.88
CA LYS A 56 -9.75 -7.62 -13.95
C LYS A 56 -9.40 -9.10 -14.17
N GLN A 57 -8.46 -9.38 -15.08
CA GLN A 57 -8.01 -10.74 -15.32
C GLN A 57 -7.30 -11.33 -14.09
N LEU A 58 -6.40 -10.56 -13.48
CA LEU A 58 -5.70 -10.98 -12.27
C LEU A 58 -6.68 -11.27 -11.14
N ARG A 59 -7.62 -10.37 -10.86
CA ARG A 59 -8.63 -10.55 -9.81
C ARG A 59 -9.47 -11.80 -10.02
N ALA A 60 -9.76 -12.19 -11.25
CA ALA A 60 -10.48 -13.43 -11.57
C ALA A 60 -9.63 -14.70 -11.37
N THR A 61 -8.32 -14.57 -11.16
CA THR A 61 -7.37 -15.71 -11.15
C THR A 61 -6.67 -15.92 -9.81
N THR A 62 -6.72 -14.95 -8.89
CA THR A 62 -6.06 -15.05 -7.58
C THR A 62 -6.94 -14.54 -6.44
N SER A 63 -6.76 -15.16 -5.27
CA SER A 63 -7.32 -14.72 -4.00
C SER A 63 -6.34 -13.90 -3.16
N ILE A 64 -5.10 -13.73 -3.62
CA ILE A 64 -4.14 -12.87 -2.93
C ILE A 64 -4.67 -11.43 -2.92
N PRO A 65 -4.66 -10.74 -1.76
CA PRO A 65 -4.99 -9.31 -1.73
C PRO A 65 -4.05 -8.51 -2.63
N LEU A 66 -4.58 -7.50 -3.31
CA LEU A 66 -3.85 -6.62 -4.20
C LEU A 66 -3.80 -5.22 -3.61
N ALA A 67 -2.66 -4.57 -3.74
CA ALA A 67 -2.45 -3.17 -3.37
C ALA A 67 -2.03 -2.38 -4.60
N MET A 68 -2.51 -1.14 -4.73
CA MET A 68 -2.07 -0.26 -5.80
C MET A 68 -2.35 1.21 -5.48
N GLY A 69 -1.69 2.08 -6.19
CA GLY A 69 -2.03 3.49 -6.18
C GLY A 69 -0.88 4.47 -6.02
N GLU A 70 0.37 4.03 -5.90
CA GLU A 70 1.50 4.95 -5.78
C GLU A 70 1.66 5.87 -7.00
N LEU A 71 1.25 5.40 -8.18
CA LEU A 71 1.26 6.17 -9.42
C LEU A 71 -0.01 7.01 -9.64
N PHE A 72 -1.02 6.90 -8.78
CA PHE A 72 -2.23 7.71 -8.89
C PHE A 72 -1.98 9.13 -8.39
N ASN A 73 -2.33 10.11 -9.22
CA ASN A 73 -2.15 11.54 -8.92
C ASN A 73 -3.47 12.28 -8.70
N ASN A 74 -4.59 11.59 -8.88
CA ASN A 74 -5.91 12.17 -8.74
C ASN A 74 -6.88 11.18 -8.05
N ILE A 75 -7.67 11.67 -7.12
CA ILE A 75 -8.62 10.84 -6.38
C ILE A 75 -9.66 10.13 -7.28
N ASN A 76 -9.94 10.66 -8.47
CA ASN A 76 -10.88 10.05 -9.39
C ASN A 76 -10.34 8.74 -10.02
N GLU A 77 -9.02 8.54 -10.01
CA GLU A 77 -8.40 7.30 -10.50
C GLU A 77 -8.76 6.10 -9.64
N PHE A 78 -9.06 6.30 -8.35
CA PHE A 78 -9.51 5.24 -7.45
C PHE A 78 -10.95 4.80 -7.65
N ARG A 79 -11.80 5.66 -8.22
CA ARG A 79 -13.23 5.45 -8.24
C ARG A 79 -13.63 4.18 -8.98
N GLU A 80 -13.20 4.04 -10.22
CA GLU A 80 -13.56 2.89 -11.06
C GLU A 80 -12.96 1.58 -10.54
N PRO A 81 -11.65 1.50 -10.21
CA PRO A 81 -11.06 0.29 -9.67
C PRO A 81 -11.66 -0.16 -8.34
N MET A 82 -12.05 0.77 -7.44
CA MET A 82 -12.74 0.42 -6.20
C MET A 82 -14.12 -0.17 -6.45
N VAL A 83 -14.93 0.49 -7.28
CA VAL A 83 -16.28 0.00 -7.62
C VAL A 83 -16.22 -1.41 -8.22
N GLN A 84 -15.19 -1.70 -9.00
CA GLN A 84 -14.98 -3.02 -9.59
C GLN A 84 -14.22 -3.98 -8.67
N GLN A 85 -13.83 -3.57 -7.46
CA GLN A 85 -13.11 -4.37 -6.48
C GLN A 85 -11.82 -4.98 -7.04
N LEU A 86 -11.04 -4.17 -7.77
CA LEU A 86 -9.82 -4.63 -8.43
C LEU A 86 -8.62 -4.70 -7.51
N PHE A 87 -8.67 -4.04 -6.35
CA PHE A 87 -7.64 -4.09 -5.31
C PHE A 87 -8.27 -4.05 -3.91
N ASP A 88 -7.48 -4.40 -2.90
CA ASP A 88 -7.89 -4.52 -1.50
C ASP A 88 -7.24 -3.47 -0.61
N PHE A 89 -6.13 -2.86 -1.06
CA PHE A 89 -5.39 -1.85 -0.32
C PHE A 89 -5.09 -0.63 -1.18
N ILE A 90 -5.32 0.56 -0.59
CA ILE A 90 -5.00 1.86 -1.17
C ILE A 90 -3.54 2.19 -0.86
N ARG A 91 -2.70 2.30 -1.89
CA ARG A 91 -1.27 2.59 -1.78
C ARG A 91 -0.87 3.98 -2.29
N CYS A 92 -1.80 4.93 -2.32
CA CYS A 92 -1.48 6.23 -2.86
C CYS A 92 -0.59 7.08 -1.95
N HIS A 93 0.15 7.95 -2.59
CA HIS A 93 0.95 8.98 -1.94
C HIS A 93 0.06 10.18 -1.62
N ILE A 94 -0.12 10.47 -0.33
CA ILE A 94 -1.05 11.52 0.11
C ILE A 94 -0.74 12.88 -0.51
N SER A 95 0.55 13.24 -0.66
CA SER A 95 0.95 14.52 -1.26
C SER A 95 0.62 14.59 -2.76
N GLN A 96 0.73 13.48 -3.50
CA GLN A 96 0.44 13.47 -4.94
C GLN A 96 -1.04 13.65 -5.23
N ILE A 97 -1.92 13.08 -4.42
CA ILE A 97 -3.37 13.21 -4.59
C ILE A 97 -3.95 14.50 -4.02
N GLY A 98 -3.11 15.38 -3.45
CA GLY A 98 -3.50 16.72 -2.99
C GLY A 98 -3.66 16.89 -1.49
N GLY A 99 -3.15 15.98 -0.66
CA GLY A 99 -3.07 16.11 0.80
C GLY A 99 -4.17 15.36 1.55
N ILE A 100 -4.34 15.72 2.82
CA ILE A 100 -5.22 15.02 3.79
C ILE A 100 -6.69 14.96 3.33
N THR A 101 -7.24 16.08 2.84
CA THR A 101 -8.67 16.13 2.46
C THR A 101 -9.03 15.14 1.35
N PRO A 102 -8.33 15.08 0.21
CA PRO A 102 -8.59 14.05 -0.80
C PRO A 102 -8.27 12.64 -0.30
N ALA A 103 -7.22 12.44 0.51
CA ALA A 103 -6.91 11.14 1.09
C ALA A 103 -8.06 10.61 1.96
N MET A 104 -8.63 11.45 2.82
CA MET A 104 -9.81 11.10 3.61
C MET A 104 -11.02 10.73 2.74
N LYS A 105 -11.23 11.40 1.60
CA LYS A 105 -12.31 11.03 0.66
C LYS A 105 -12.08 9.66 0.05
N VAL A 106 -10.84 9.34 -0.35
CA VAL A 106 -10.47 8.03 -0.90
C VAL A 106 -10.64 6.94 0.17
N ALA A 107 -10.17 7.17 1.39
CA ALA A 107 -10.34 6.22 2.51
C ALA A 107 -11.83 5.95 2.80
N ARG A 108 -12.67 7.01 2.90
CA ARG A 108 -14.12 6.87 3.11
C ARG A 108 -14.82 6.14 1.97
N LEU A 109 -14.40 6.35 0.72
CA LEU A 109 -14.89 5.55 -0.39
C LEU A 109 -14.51 4.08 -0.23
N GLY A 110 -13.24 3.81 0.15
CA GLY A 110 -12.75 2.46 0.40
C GLY A 110 -13.56 1.69 1.46
N GLU A 111 -14.05 2.37 2.51
CA GLU A 111 -14.90 1.75 3.55
C GLU A 111 -16.15 1.06 2.95
N TRP A 112 -16.78 1.65 1.94
CA TRP A 112 -17.97 1.10 1.29
C TRP A 112 -17.68 -0.18 0.49
N PHE A 113 -16.44 -0.35 0.04
CA PHE A 113 -16.01 -1.47 -0.82
C PHE A 113 -15.09 -2.46 -0.08
N ASN A 114 -14.94 -2.32 1.25
CA ASN A 114 -14.04 -3.13 2.07
C ASN A 114 -12.55 -3.02 1.64
N VAL A 115 -12.18 -1.89 1.04
CA VAL A 115 -10.79 -1.58 0.69
C VAL A 115 -10.12 -0.87 1.86
N ARG A 116 -8.96 -1.35 2.27
CA ARG A 116 -8.20 -0.85 3.42
C ARG A 116 -7.15 0.17 3.01
N THR A 117 -6.68 0.97 3.96
CA THR A 117 -5.58 1.90 3.71
C THR A 117 -4.22 1.24 3.94
N ALA A 118 -3.25 1.62 3.13
CA ALA A 118 -1.84 1.25 3.25
C ALA A 118 -0.99 2.34 2.56
N TRP A 119 -1.09 3.58 3.07
CA TRP A 119 -0.52 4.75 2.40
C TRP A 119 0.94 4.58 2.01
N HIS A 120 1.29 5.00 0.81
CA HIS A 120 2.64 5.01 0.32
C HIS A 120 3.50 5.96 1.16
N GLY A 121 4.60 5.46 1.71
CA GLY A 121 5.48 6.17 2.63
C GLY A 121 6.94 5.73 2.49
N PRO A 122 7.52 5.78 1.27
CA PRO A 122 8.91 5.43 1.06
C PRO A 122 9.87 6.48 1.63
N GLY A 123 11.17 6.20 1.52
CA GLY A 123 12.22 7.02 2.11
C GLY A 123 12.37 8.45 1.58
N ASP A 124 11.73 8.78 0.46
CA ASP A 124 11.69 10.11 -0.13
C ASP A 124 10.46 10.94 0.31
N THR A 125 9.52 10.33 1.03
CA THR A 125 8.42 11.04 1.66
C THR A 125 8.92 11.83 2.87
N SER A 126 8.56 13.12 2.94
CA SER A 126 8.95 13.96 4.07
C SER A 126 8.35 13.50 5.41
N PRO A 127 8.98 13.83 6.56
CA PRO A 127 8.40 13.54 7.87
C PRO A 127 6.98 14.12 8.06
N VAL A 128 6.69 15.26 7.43
CA VAL A 128 5.34 15.85 7.43
C VAL A 128 4.34 14.95 6.72
N GLY A 129 4.72 14.38 5.58
CA GLY A 129 3.89 13.40 4.86
C GLY A 129 3.63 12.14 5.68
N HIS A 130 4.66 11.59 6.32
CA HIS A 130 4.50 10.44 7.21
C HIS A 130 3.60 10.73 8.41
N GLN A 131 3.71 11.91 9.03
CA GLN A 131 2.77 12.28 10.10
C GLN A 131 1.35 12.44 9.58
N ALA A 132 1.16 13.00 8.39
CA ALA A 132 -0.17 13.05 7.78
C ALA A 132 -0.76 11.65 7.57
N ASN A 133 0.04 10.68 7.08
CA ASN A 133 -0.36 9.28 6.98
C ASN A 133 -0.83 8.74 8.33
N ASN A 134 0.00 8.88 9.38
CA ASN A 134 -0.28 8.39 10.72
C ASN A 134 -1.56 8.98 11.31
N HIS A 135 -1.79 10.28 11.12
CA HIS A 135 -3.02 10.93 11.61
C HIS A 135 -4.27 10.47 10.84
N ILE A 136 -4.16 10.22 9.54
CA ILE A 136 -5.26 9.65 8.76
C ILE A 136 -5.54 8.21 9.22
N ASP A 137 -4.51 7.41 9.45
CA ASP A 137 -4.65 6.02 9.91
C ASP A 137 -5.42 5.94 11.23
N LEU A 138 -5.20 6.89 12.15
CA LEU A 138 -5.98 6.97 13.40
C LEU A 138 -7.42 7.45 13.19
N ALA A 139 -7.70 8.16 12.09
CA ALA A 139 -9.00 8.77 11.83
C ALA A 139 -9.92 7.94 10.94
N VAL A 140 -9.43 6.85 10.34
CA VAL A 140 -10.18 6.00 9.42
C VAL A 140 -10.53 4.65 10.05
N PHE A 141 -11.68 4.10 9.68
CA PHE A 141 -12.11 2.80 10.17
C PHE A 141 -11.43 1.64 9.43
N ASN A 142 -11.10 1.84 8.17
CA ASN A 142 -10.55 0.82 7.27
C ASN A 142 -9.01 0.83 7.23
N PHE A 143 -8.35 1.17 8.34
CA PHE A 143 -6.89 1.04 8.43
C PHE A 143 -6.44 -0.40 8.14
N GLY A 144 -5.40 -0.51 7.32
CA GLY A 144 -4.77 -1.78 6.97
C GLY A 144 -3.39 -1.93 7.57
N ILE A 145 -2.45 -1.25 6.97
CA ILE A 145 -1.04 -1.22 7.38
C ILE A 145 -0.42 0.11 6.96
N GLN A 146 0.59 0.58 7.69
CA GLN A 146 1.35 1.78 7.32
C GLN A 146 2.77 1.39 6.92
N GLU A 147 3.19 1.83 5.74
CA GLU A 147 4.59 1.76 5.35
C GLU A 147 5.44 2.68 6.23
N SER A 148 6.58 2.18 6.70
CA SER A 148 7.38 2.87 7.69
C SER A 148 8.76 3.24 7.17
N GLN A 149 9.24 4.42 7.61
CA GLN A 149 10.56 4.95 7.34
C GLN A 149 11.24 5.38 8.63
N THR A 150 12.53 5.08 8.78
CA THR A 150 13.34 5.61 9.87
C THR A 150 14.08 6.87 9.42
N PHE A 151 13.90 7.96 10.15
CA PHE A 151 14.54 9.24 9.87
C PHE A 151 15.80 9.42 10.70
N ASN A 152 16.89 9.87 10.08
CA ASN A 152 18.13 10.16 10.77
C ASN A 152 18.02 11.47 11.62
N THR A 153 18.98 11.68 12.51
CA THR A 153 19.01 12.81 13.44
C THR A 153 18.94 14.17 12.76
N ARG A 154 19.59 14.33 11.60
CA ARG A 154 19.57 15.63 10.86
C ARG A 154 18.17 15.96 10.36
N VAL A 155 17.44 14.95 9.90
CA VAL A 155 16.04 15.13 9.48
C VAL A 155 15.18 15.49 10.68
N GLN A 156 15.38 14.84 11.83
CA GLN A 156 14.63 15.13 13.07
C GLN A 156 14.91 16.54 13.62
N GLU A 157 16.13 17.05 13.47
CA GLU A 157 16.48 18.43 13.83
C GLU A 157 15.74 19.47 12.98
N VAL A 158 15.59 19.20 11.67
CA VAL A 158 14.92 20.13 10.74
C VAL A 158 13.40 20.06 10.83
N PHE A 159 12.88 18.85 11.13
CA PHE A 159 11.44 18.59 11.22
C PHE A 159 11.06 18.13 12.64
N PRO A 160 10.84 19.06 13.57
CA PRO A 160 10.33 18.73 14.90
C PRO A 160 8.99 17.96 14.78
N GLY A 161 8.84 16.89 15.55
CA GLY A 161 7.65 16.01 15.44
C GLY A 161 7.75 14.94 14.34
N THR A 162 8.95 14.70 13.81
CA THR A 162 9.22 13.52 12.95
C THR A 162 8.71 12.23 13.60
N PRO A 163 8.01 11.35 12.86
CA PRO A 163 7.51 10.09 13.43
C PRO A 163 8.62 9.25 14.06
N VAL A 164 8.34 8.74 15.25
CA VAL A 164 9.23 7.84 15.99
C VAL A 164 8.61 6.45 16.05
N ILE A 165 9.45 5.44 15.87
CA ILE A 165 9.01 4.04 15.97
C ILE A 165 9.49 3.50 17.33
N GLU A 166 8.53 3.07 18.16
CA GLU A 166 8.81 2.41 19.43
C GLU A 166 8.18 1.02 19.45
N LYS A 167 9.00 0.00 19.70
CA LYS A 167 8.55 -1.41 19.76
C LYS A 167 7.75 -1.87 18.55
N GLY A 168 8.07 -1.36 17.36
CA GLY A 168 7.41 -1.70 16.10
C GLY A 168 6.15 -0.90 15.78
N TYR A 169 5.84 0.15 16.53
CA TYR A 169 4.69 1.03 16.33
C TYR A 169 5.12 2.46 16.14
N TYR A 170 4.44 3.19 15.28
CA TYR A 170 4.56 4.64 15.25
C TYR A 170 3.95 5.26 16.50
N VAL A 171 4.68 6.17 17.12
CA VAL A 171 4.17 7.05 18.17
C VAL A 171 3.59 8.29 17.49
N VAL A 172 2.29 8.47 17.63
CA VAL A 172 1.57 9.64 17.10
C VAL A 172 1.38 10.63 18.23
N THR A 173 1.90 11.86 18.06
CA THR A 173 1.88 12.93 19.07
C THR A 173 0.95 14.08 18.67
#